data_1d6cb55efd5764738ad4627d5ff3bdbb
#
_entry.id   1d6cb55efd5764738ad4627d5ff3bdbb
#
_cell.length_a   1.000
_cell.length_b   1.000
_cell.length_c   1.000
_cell.angle_alpha   90.00
_cell.angle_beta   90.00
_cell.angle_gamma   90.00
#
_symmetry.space_group_name_H-M   'P 1'
#
loop_
_entity.id
_entity.type
_entity.pdbx_description
1 polymer ?
#
loop_
_entity_poly.entity_id
_entity_poly.type
_entity_poly.pdbx_seq_one_letter_code
_entity_poly.pdbx_strand_id
1 'polypeptide(L)'
;KNGVPELSVIDQAELRRIEPNISDDAVGALLSESAGIVCPYELTIAAVENAVSNGVEFIRNCEVKAITENADGYVLNTTVGDISAKYIINAAGNFSDELARMVGDDSIELVPRKGEYYVLDKSVGNLAVHTIFQCPNEMGKGILVTPTVDGNLLIGPTAINQESKEDTDTTPAGLIEIVEKALKSVPIVSARNAITSFAGVRAHPVNDDFIIGWCEKSANFLNVAGIESPGLSSAPAIAEMVEGIVLELTGGLEKKVDYNPIRPEPVRFRHMSTEERAKLIEKNKAYGRIVCRCETITEGEILDAIHAPAGARDVDGVKRRTRAGMGRCQGGFCGSKVVEILARELGVEMNEITKFGKESKIMYNKTK
;
A
#
# COMPACT_ATOMS: atom_id res chain seq x y z
N LYS A 1 10.01 -26.87 2.40
CA LYS A 1 8.94 -27.65 1.73
C LYS A 1 8.39 -26.89 0.51
N ASN A 2 8.35 -25.60 0.53
CA ASN A 2 7.75 -24.74 -0.50
C ASN A 2 8.73 -24.30 -1.60
N GLY A 3 9.95 -24.85 -1.65
CA GLY A 3 10.93 -24.54 -2.68
C GLY A 3 11.53 -23.14 -2.63
N VAL A 4 11.42 -22.43 -1.49
CA VAL A 4 12.06 -21.11 -1.34
C VAL A 4 13.58 -21.28 -1.41
N PRO A 5 14.25 -20.58 -2.36
CA PRO A 5 15.71 -20.68 -2.51
C PRO A 5 16.44 -19.95 -1.37
N GLU A 6 17.73 -20.24 -1.23
CA GLU A 6 18.65 -19.50 -0.36
C GLU A 6 18.18 -19.39 1.10
N LEU A 7 17.63 -20.50 1.63
CA LEU A 7 17.29 -20.62 3.04
C LEU A 7 18.41 -21.31 3.81
N SER A 8 18.84 -20.70 4.91
CA SER A 8 19.84 -21.28 5.83
C SER A 8 19.43 -21.09 7.28
N VAL A 9 19.76 -22.08 8.12
CA VAL A 9 19.66 -21.94 9.57
C VAL A 9 21.00 -21.44 10.06
N ILE A 10 21.01 -20.27 10.70
CA ILE A 10 22.20 -19.64 11.24
C ILE A 10 22.20 -19.72 12.76
N ASP A 11 23.40 -19.85 13.33
CA ASP A 11 23.58 -19.86 14.78
C ASP A 11 23.57 -18.45 15.39
N GLN A 12 23.70 -18.39 16.72
CA GLN A 12 23.69 -17.14 17.46
C GLN A 12 24.87 -16.21 17.07
N ALA A 13 26.03 -16.77 16.79
CA ALA A 13 27.22 -15.98 16.45
C ALA A 13 27.04 -15.27 15.09
N GLU A 14 26.57 -16.00 14.10
CA GLU A 14 26.28 -15.43 12.79
C GLU A 14 25.08 -14.46 12.84
N LEU A 15 24.01 -14.79 13.59
CA LEU A 15 22.87 -13.89 13.77
C LEU A 15 23.31 -12.55 14.37
N ARG A 16 24.15 -12.54 15.41
CA ARG A 16 24.67 -11.30 15.99
C ARG A 16 25.60 -10.53 15.07
N ARG A 17 26.29 -11.23 14.17
CA ARG A 17 27.15 -10.58 13.17
C ARG A 17 26.35 -9.79 12.16
N ILE A 18 25.22 -10.33 11.67
CA ILE A 18 24.37 -9.68 10.65
C ILE A 18 23.31 -8.75 11.25
N GLU A 19 22.87 -9.01 12.49
CA GLU A 19 21.92 -8.21 13.28
C GLU A 19 22.52 -7.84 14.64
N PRO A 20 23.40 -6.82 14.70
CA PRO A 20 24.15 -6.50 15.92
C PRO A 20 23.28 -6.08 17.13
N ASN A 21 22.04 -5.65 16.86
CA ASN A 21 21.11 -5.17 17.90
C ASN A 21 20.05 -6.23 18.27
N ILE A 22 20.19 -7.47 17.79
CA ILE A 22 19.27 -8.56 18.15
C ILE A 22 19.35 -8.86 19.64
N SER A 23 18.25 -9.30 20.24
CA SER A 23 18.19 -9.71 21.64
C SER A 23 19.22 -10.81 21.96
N ASP A 24 19.82 -10.73 23.15
CA ASP A 24 20.74 -11.77 23.66
C ASP A 24 20.05 -13.12 23.86
N ASP A 25 18.73 -13.17 23.98
CA ASP A 25 17.93 -14.37 24.12
C ASP A 25 17.76 -15.12 22.78
N ALA A 26 18.09 -14.48 21.65
CA ALA A 26 18.02 -15.12 20.34
C ALA A 26 19.17 -16.11 20.16
N VAL A 27 18.85 -17.38 19.96
CA VAL A 27 19.83 -18.48 19.85
C VAL A 27 20.21 -18.83 18.42
N GLY A 28 19.47 -18.32 17.43
CA GLY A 28 19.69 -18.52 15.99
C GLY A 28 18.49 -18.04 15.20
N ALA A 29 18.55 -18.17 13.89
CA ALA A 29 17.46 -17.77 12.99
C ALA A 29 17.41 -18.64 11.73
N LEU A 30 16.25 -18.59 11.05
CA LEU A 30 16.12 -18.98 9.65
C LEU A 30 16.36 -17.72 8.80
N LEU A 31 17.44 -17.70 8.05
CA LEU A 31 17.80 -16.61 7.13
C LEU A 31 17.29 -16.93 5.72
N SER A 32 16.68 -15.94 5.06
CA SER A 32 16.31 -15.99 3.64
C SER A 32 17.07 -14.87 2.92
N GLU A 33 18.12 -15.23 2.18
CA GLU A 33 18.97 -14.26 1.47
C GLU A 33 18.29 -13.70 0.22
N SER A 34 17.39 -14.47 -0.39
CA SER A 34 16.58 -14.04 -1.54
C SER A 34 15.42 -13.08 -1.20
N ALA A 35 15.13 -12.88 0.10
CA ALA A 35 14.09 -11.98 0.54
C ALA A 35 14.50 -10.50 0.39
N GLY A 36 13.51 -9.63 0.25
CA GLY A 36 13.72 -8.19 0.15
C GLY A 36 12.56 -7.39 0.72
N ILE A 37 12.72 -6.08 0.72
CA ILE A 37 11.67 -5.14 1.09
C ILE A 37 11.26 -4.29 -0.11
N VAL A 38 10.01 -3.89 -0.16
CA VAL A 38 9.45 -3.04 -1.21
C VAL A 38 8.54 -1.98 -0.58
N CYS A 39 8.44 -0.83 -1.23
CA CYS A 39 7.44 0.17 -0.86
C CYS A 39 6.05 -0.28 -1.35
N PRO A 40 5.09 -0.62 -0.47
CA PRO A 40 3.81 -1.23 -0.86
C PRO A 40 2.95 -0.30 -1.71
N TYR A 41 2.86 0.97 -1.35
CA TYR A 41 2.05 1.94 -2.09
C TYR A 41 2.69 2.31 -3.45
N GLU A 42 4.01 2.37 -3.56
CA GLU A 42 4.67 2.61 -4.85
C GLU A 42 4.48 1.45 -5.82
N LEU A 43 4.57 0.21 -5.35
CA LEU A 43 4.29 -0.98 -6.16
C LEU A 43 2.84 -0.95 -6.70
N THR A 44 1.87 -0.68 -5.82
CA THR A 44 0.46 -0.59 -6.19
C THR A 44 0.20 0.54 -7.20
N ILE A 45 0.76 1.74 -6.95
CA ILE A 45 0.63 2.88 -7.86
C ILE A 45 1.25 2.57 -9.22
N ALA A 46 2.42 1.93 -9.25
CA ALA A 46 3.09 1.56 -10.49
C ALA A 46 2.25 0.62 -11.35
N ALA A 47 1.61 -0.39 -10.73
CA ALA A 47 0.71 -1.30 -11.43
C ALA A 47 -0.50 -0.56 -12.06
N VAL A 48 -1.15 0.32 -11.29
CA VAL A 48 -2.29 1.11 -11.78
C VAL A 48 -1.87 2.09 -12.88
N GLU A 49 -0.76 2.80 -12.72
CA GLU A 49 -0.26 3.73 -13.75
C GLU A 49 0.12 3.01 -15.04
N ASN A 50 0.73 1.83 -14.95
CA ASN A 50 1.00 1.00 -16.13
C ASN A 50 -0.30 0.55 -16.81
N ALA A 51 -1.30 0.08 -16.04
CA ALA A 51 -2.59 -0.30 -16.57
C ALA A 51 -3.28 0.86 -17.31
N VAL A 52 -3.33 2.05 -16.70
CA VAL A 52 -3.91 3.26 -17.31
C VAL A 52 -3.16 3.66 -18.58
N SER A 53 -1.83 3.61 -18.59
CA SER A 53 -1.01 3.91 -19.76
C SER A 53 -1.25 2.91 -20.91
N ASN A 54 -1.74 1.72 -20.61
CA ASN A 54 -2.15 0.71 -21.57
C ASN A 54 -3.65 0.71 -21.87
N GLY A 55 -4.38 1.77 -21.49
CA GLY A 55 -5.77 2.01 -21.89
C GLY A 55 -6.83 1.44 -20.94
N VAL A 56 -6.45 1.05 -19.72
CA VAL A 56 -7.42 0.72 -18.66
C VAL A 56 -8.03 2.02 -18.16
N GLU A 57 -9.35 2.06 -18.09
CA GLU A 57 -10.07 3.18 -17.45
C GLU A 57 -10.04 3.02 -15.92
N PHE A 58 -9.48 4.00 -15.24
CA PHE A 58 -9.40 4.04 -13.78
C PHE A 58 -10.37 5.07 -13.22
N ILE A 59 -11.52 4.62 -12.74
CA ILE A 59 -12.60 5.48 -12.22
C ILE A 59 -12.48 5.57 -10.70
N ARG A 60 -12.21 6.76 -10.19
CA ARG A 60 -12.12 7.05 -8.76
C ARG A 60 -13.45 7.50 -8.18
N ASN A 61 -13.61 7.36 -6.86
CA ASN A 61 -14.86 7.70 -6.15
C ASN A 61 -16.08 6.99 -6.74
N CYS A 62 -15.87 5.79 -7.29
CA CYS A 62 -16.86 4.95 -7.92
C CYS A 62 -17.14 3.74 -7.02
N GLU A 63 -18.12 3.87 -6.15
CA GLU A 63 -18.56 2.79 -5.29
C GLU A 63 -19.67 2.00 -5.98
N VAL A 64 -19.53 0.69 -6.05
CA VAL A 64 -20.58 -0.23 -6.52
C VAL A 64 -21.64 -0.39 -5.45
N LYS A 65 -22.89 -0.03 -5.77
CA LYS A 65 -24.04 -0.08 -4.86
C LYS A 65 -24.91 -1.31 -5.05
N ALA A 66 -24.99 -1.79 -6.30
CA ALA A 66 -25.72 -2.99 -6.67
C ALA A 66 -25.16 -3.58 -7.97
N ILE A 67 -25.34 -4.88 -8.13
CA ILE A 67 -24.98 -5.60 -9.34
C ILE A 67 -26.24 -6.34 -9.82
N THR A 68 -26.61 -6.14 -11.10
CA THR A 68 -27.75 -6.81 -11.74
C THR A 68 -27.24 -7.60 -12.92
N GLU A 69 -27.54 -8.89 -12.97
CA GLU A 69 -27.24 -9.75 -14.10
C GLU A 69 -28.31 -9.59 -15.19
N ASN A 70 -27.89 -9.61 -16.46
CA ASN A 70 -28.76 -9.59 -17.62
C ASN A 70 -28.25 -10.55 -18.72
N ALA A 71 -28.92 -10.60 -19.86
CA ALA A 71 -28.56 -11.52 -20.95
C ALA A 71 -27.16 -11.28 -21.55
N ASP A 72 -26.61 -10.07 -21.45
CA ASP A 72 -25.34 -9.65 -22.04
C ASP A 72 -24.18 -9.57 -21.03
N GLY A 73 -24.45 -9.87 -19.74
CA GLY A 73 -23.51 -9.77 -18.62
C GLY A 73 -24.10 -9.07 -17.41
N TYR A 74 -23.53 -7.93 -17.01
CA TYR A 74 -23.89 -7.22 -15.78
C TYR A 74 -24.09 -5.73 -16.00
N VAL A 75 -24.94 -5.15 -15.15
CA VAL A 75 -25.02 -3.70 -14.92
C VAL A 75 -24.65 -3.45 -13.45
N LEU A 76 -23.58 -2.69 -13.25
CA LEU A 76 -23.16 -2.23 -11.95
C LEU A 76 -23.76 -0.83 -11.72
N ASN A 77 -24.67 -0.70 -10.77
CA ASN A 77 -25.12 0.61 -10.30
C ASN A 77 -24.06 1.20 -9.37
N THR A 78 -23.55 2.37 -9.72
CA THR A 78 -22.44 3.00 -9.00
C THR A 78 -22.76 4.44 -8.60
N THR A 79 -21.92 5.02 -7.74
CA THR A 79 -22.02 6.43 -7.34
C THR A 79 -21.76 7.43 -8.47
N VAL A 80 -21.25 6.98 -9.61
CA VAL A 80 -20.97 7.83 -10.79
C VAL A 80 -21.82 7.48 -12.00
N GLY A 81 -22.81 6.59 -11.83
CA GLY A 81 -23.71 6.10 -12.88
C GLY A 81 -23.57 4.61 -13.11
N ASP A 82 -24.33 4.09 -14.06
CA ASP A 82 -24.36 2.66 -14.38
C ASP A 82 -23.19 2.29 -15.31
N ILE A 83 -22.57 1.15 -15.02
CA ILE A 83 -21.47 0.58 -15.82
C ILE A 83 -21.88 -0.82 -16.27
N SER A 84 -21.86 -1.07 -17.59
CA SER A 84 -22.11 -2.40 -18.15
C SER A 84 -20.80 -3.18 -18.29
N ALA A 85 -20.81 -4.46 -17.91
CA ALA A 85 -19.65 -5.33 -18.00
C ALA A 85 -20.08 -6.75 -18.38
N LYS A 86 -19.28 -7.43 -19.23
CA LYS A 86 -19.49 -8.85 -19.56
C LYS A 86 -18.94 -9.77 -18.45
N TYR A 87 -17.87 -9.36 -17.81
CA TYR A 87 -17.17 -10.08 -16.76
C TYR A 87 -16.89 -9.15 -15.60
N ILE A 88 -16.95 -9.68 -14.38
CA ILE A 88 -16.57 -8.96 -13.17
C ILE A 88 -15.44 -9.74 -12.49
N ILE A 89 -14.39 -9.02 -12.09
CA ILE A 89 -13.35 -9.52 -11.19
C ILE A 89 -13.50 -8.78 -9.86
N ASN A 90 -13.99 -9.48 -8.86
CA ASN A 90 -14.21 -8.95 -7.52
C ASN A 90 -12.92 -8.98 -6.71
N ALA A 91 -12.16 -7.89 -6.73
CA ALA A 91 -10.95 -7.68 -5.94
C ALA A 91 -11.14 -6.55 -4.90
N ALA A 92 -12.32 -6.49 -4.29
CA ALA A 92 -12.77 -5.39 -3.44
C ALA A 92 -12.21 -5.42 -1.99
N GLY A 93 -11.21 -6.27 -1.70
CA GLY A 93 -10.55 -6.34 -0.41
C GLY A 93 -11.53 -6.67 0.73
N ASN A 94 -11.61 -5.83 1.76
CA ASN A 94 -12.52 -6.02 2.90
C ASN A 94 -14.00 -6.06 2.53
N PHE A 95 -14.37 -5.61 1.32
CA PHE A 95 -15.75 -5.55 0.84
C PHE A 95 -16.08 -6.62 -0.20
N SER A 96 -15.17 -7.55 -0.49
CA SER A 96 -15.39 -8.57 -1.52
C SER A 96 -16.53 -9.54 -1.18
N ASP A 97 -16.79 -9.81 0.09
CA ASP A 97 -17.94 -10.56 0.55
C ASP A 97 -19.28 -9.85 0.29
N GLU A 98 -19.29 -8.51 0.37
CA GLU A 98 -20.49 -7.71 0.07
C GLU A 98 -20.82 -7.72 -1.42
N LEU A 99 -19.78 -7.57 -2.28
CA LEU A 99 -19.97 -7.64 -3.73
C LEU A 99 -20.41 -9.06 -4.17
N ALA A 100 -19.85 -10.12 -3.56
CA ALA A 100 -20.27 -11.49 -3.82
C ALA A 100 -21.77 -11.69 -3.47
N ARG A 101 -22.21 -11.18 -2.32
CA ARG A 101 -23.63 -11.23 -1.94
C ARG A 101 -24.55 -10.49 -2.92
N MET A 102 -24.09 -9.44 -3.60
CA MET A 102 -24.90 -8.73 -4.61
C MET A 102 -25.27 -9.61 -5.80
N VAL A 103 -24.52 -10.69 -6.05
CA VAL A 103 -24.79 -11.69 -7.10
C VAL A 103 -25.29 -13.03 -6.53
N GLY A 104 -25.71 -13.05 -5.26
CA GLY A 104 -26.30 -14.22 -4.59
C GLY A 104 -25.28 -15.22 -4.06
N ASP A 105 -24.01 -14.84 -3.92
CA ASP A 105 -22.95 -15.68 -3.36
C ASP A 105 -22.68 -15.32 -1.89
N ASP A 106 -23.17 -16.13 -0.97
CA ASP A 106 -22.97 -16.01 0.47
C ASP A 106 -21.80 -16.88 1.00
N SER A 107 -20.99 -17.47 0.09
CA SER A 107 -19.93 -18.41 0.49
C SER A 107 -18.68 -17.72 1.05
N ILE A 108 -18.52 -16.41 0.79
CA ILE A 108 -17.38 -15.65 1.25
C ILE A 108 -17.68 -15.02 2.61
N GLU A 109 -16.90 -15.38 3.60
CA GLU A 109 -16.95 -14.80 4.93
C GLU A 109 -15.59 -14.21 5.31
N LEU A 110 -15.55 -12.90 5.59
CA LEU A 110 -14.36 -12.14 5.94
C LEU A 110 -14.49 -11.56 7.34
N VAL A 111 -13.40 -11.67 8.10
CA VAL A 111 -13.26 -11.04 9.41
C VAL A 111 -12.26 -9.88 9.29
N PRO A 112 -12.70 -8.63 9.46
CA PRO A 112 -11.77 -7.50 9.44
C PRO A 112 -10.73 -7.65 10.55
N ARG A 113 -9.44 -7.68 10.18
CA ARG A 113 -8.34 -7.85 11.13
C ARG A 113 -7.41 -6.65 11.11
N LYS A 114 -7.50 -5.81 12.14
CA LYS A 114 -6.70 -4.59 12.27
C LYS A 114 -5.26 -4.90 12.64
N GLY A 115 -4.32 -4.21 11.98
CA GLY A 115 -2.91 -4.19 12.30
C GLY A 115 -2.41 -2.78 12.50
N GLU A 116 -1.94 -2.48 13.69
CA GLU A 116 -1.41 -1.17 14.07
C GLU A 116 0.12 -1.17 14.00
N TYR A 117 0.71 -0.02 13.66
CA TYR A 117 2.15 0.16 13.47
C TYR A 117 2.65 1.48 14.06
N TYR A 118 3.91 1.49 14.47
CA TYR A 118 4.72 2.70 14.56
C TYR A 118 5.69 2.81 13.39
N VAL A 119 5.87 4.04 12.90
CA VAL A 119 6.98 4.44 12.03
C VAL A 119 7.98 5.21 12.88
N LEU A 120 9.21 4.71 12.97
CA LEU A 120 10.29 5.37 13.68
C LEU A 120 11.13 6.22 12.72
N ASP A 121 11.76 7.24 13.28
CA ASP A 121 12.60 8.19 12.56
C ASP A 121 13.81 7.51 11.89
N LYS A 122 14.29 8.08 10.79
CA LYS A 122 15.47 7.61 10.06
C LYS A 122 16.75 7.56 10.90
N SER A 123 16.85 8.37 11.98
CA SER A 123 17.98 8.32 12.89
C SER A 123 18.16 6.98 13.60
N VAL A 124 17.10 6.15 13.60
CA VAL A 124 17.11 4.80 14.18
C VAL A 124 16.77 3.72 13.14
N GLY A 125 16.78 4.06 11.85
CA GLY A 125 16.44 3.15 10.77
C GLY A 125 17.38 1.96 10.62
N ASN A 126 18.61 2.10 11.12
CA ASN A 126 19.66 1.07 11.10
C ASN A 126 19.68 0.15 12.33
N LEU A 127 18.68 0.24 13.21
CA LEU A 127 18.57 -0.67 14.36
C LEU A 127 18.28 -2.12 13.96
N ALA A 128 17.70 -2.34 12.79
CA ALA A 128 17.60 -3.64 12.14
C ALA A 128 18.10 -3.52 10.70
N VAL A 129 18.82 -4.55 10.23
CA VAL A 129 19.31 -4.65 8.85
C VAL A 129 18.32 -5.43 7.98
N HIS A 130 17.74 -6.48 8.55
CA HIS A 130 16.73 -7.34 7.91
C HIS A 130 15.35 -7.13 8.53
N THR A 131 14.31 -7.62 7.88
CA THR A 131 13.00 -7.78 8.52
C THR A 131 13.08 -8.92 9.53
N ILE A 132 12.97 -8.59 10.82
CA ILE A 132 13.07 -9.55 11.91
C ILE A 132 11.66 -10.04 12.27
N PHE A 133 11.45 -11.35 12.13
CA PHE A 133 10.26 -12.04 12.58
C PHE A 133 10.54 -12.79 13.87
N GLN A 134 9.61 -12.73 14.81
CA GLN A 134 9.59 -13.65 15.95
C GLN A 134 9.15 -15.05 15.50
N CYS A 135 9.44 -16.09 16.31
CA CYS A 135 8.85 -17.39 16.07
C CYS A 135 7.33 -17.30 16.06
N PRO A 136 6.65 -17.92 15.07
CA PRO A 136 5.19 -17.88 14.99
C PRO A 136 4.53 -18.46 16.24
N ASN A 137 3.39 -17.92 16.59
CA ASN A 137 2.49 -18.45 17.62
C ASN A 137 1.08 -18.62 17.04
N GLU A 138 0.10 -19.01 17.87
CA GLU A 138 -1.29 -19.20 17.45
C GLU A 138 -1.93 -17.97 16.81
N MET A 139 -1.47 -16.75 17.15
CA MET A 139 -1.91 -15.49 16.57
C MET A 139 -1.11 -15.06 15.32
N GLY A 140 -0.20 -15.90 14.82
CA GLY A 140 0.60 -15.68 13.62
C GLY A 140 2.04 -15.24 13.86
N LYS A 141 2.54 -14.34 13.01
CA LYS A 141 3.97 -13.99 12.89
C LYS A 141 4.51 -13.07 14.00
N GLY A 142 3.67 -12.59 14.91
CA GLY A 142 4.06 -11.65 15.96
C GLY A 142 4.36 -10.24 15.45
N ILE A 143 4.97 -9.42 16.31
CA ILE A 143 5.41 -8.05 15.98
C ILE A 143 6.75 -8.12 15.26
N LEU A 144 6.84 -7.48 14.12
CA LEU A 144 8.04 -7.38 13.30
C LEU A 144 8.80 -6.10 13.62
N VAL A 145 10.13 -6.16 13.42
CA VAL A 145 10.99 -4.98 13.32
C VAL A 145 11.55 -4.96 11.90
N THR A 146 11.15 -3.96 11.11
CA THR A 146 11.35 -3.95 9.65
C THR A 146 11.97 -2.64 9.19
N PRO A 147 13.16 -2.65 8.58
CA PRO A 147 13.68 -1.48 7.89
C PRO A 147 12.80 -1.15 6.68
N THR A 148 12.74 0.12 6.29
CA THR A 148 12.02 0.55 5.10
C THR A 148 13.01 0.95 4.00
N VAL A 149 12.56 0.91 2.74
CA VAL A 149 13.37 1.33 1.58
C VAL A 149 13.85 2.79 1.67
N ASP A 150 13.18 3.59 2.48
CA ASP A 150 13.49 5.01 2.68
C ASP A 150 14.28 5.30 3.96
N GLY A 151 14.71 4.28 4.68
CA GLY A 151 15.57 4.39 5.86
C GLY A 151 14.84 4.66 7.18
N ASN A 152 13.52 4.54 7.23
CA ASN A 152 12.78 4.48 8.48
C ASN A 152 12.78 3.07 9.04
N LEU A 153 12.33 2.89 10.29
CA LEU A 153 12.07 1.59 10.88
C LEU A 153 10.57 1.46 11.19
N LEU A 154 9.96 0.34 10.80
CA LEU A 154 8.61 -0.03 11.17
C LEU A 154 8.63 -1.03 12.31
N ILE A 155 7.76 -0.86 13.29
CA ILE A 155 7.46 -1.86 14.30
C ILE A 155 5.96 -2.14 14.31
N GLY A 156 5.59 -3.40 14.29
CA GLY A 156 4.21 -3.89 14.12
C GLY A 156 4.17 -5.10 13.18
N PRO A 157 2.99 -5.56 12.78
CA PRO A 157 1.67 -5.09 13.21
C PRO A 157 1.12 -5.82 14.43
N THR A 158 0.08 -5.25 15.04
CA THR A 158 -0.85 -6.03 15.87
C THR A 158 -1.74 -6.91 14.99
N ALA A 159 -2.51 -7.80 15.59
CA ALA A 159 -3.48 -8.65 14.90
C ALA A 159 -4.76 -8.76 15.74
N ILE A 160 -5.70 -7.83 15.51
CA ILE A 160 -6.92 -7.70 16.31
C ILE A 160 -8.13 -7.79 15.39
N ASN A 161 -8.97 -8.80 15.60
CA ASN A 161 -10.24 -8.90 14.90
C ASN A 161 -11.19 -7.80 15.38
N GLN A 162 -11.96 -7.22 14.47
CA GLN A 162 -12.93 -6.17 14.76
C GLN A 162 -14.15 -6.31 13.86
N GLU A 163 -15.22 -5.58 14.16
CA GLU A 163 -16.46 -5.60 13.35
C GLU A 163 -16.37 -4.63 12.17
N SER A 164 -15.76 -3.46 12.38
CA SER A 164 -15.67 -2.43 11.35
C SER A 164 -14.62 -2.78 10.29
N LYS A 165 -15.01 -2.70 9.02
CA LYS A 165 -14.14 -2.84 7.86
C LYS A 165 -13.31 -1.58 7.57
N GLU A 166 -13.68 -0.44 8.15
CA GLU A 166 -13.10 0.88 7.87
C GLU A 166 -12.38 1.52 9.06
N ASP A 167 -12.52 1.00 10.29
CA ASP A 167 -11.82 1.56 11.45
C ASP A 167 -10.31 1.31 11.35
N THR A 168 -9.57 2.38 11.10
CA THR A 168 -8.11 2.43 11.02
C THR A 168 -7.48 3.29 12.13
N ASP A 169 -8.21 3.55 13.20
CA ASP A 169 -7.67 4.27 14.36
C ASP A 169 -6.69 3.38 15.13
N THR A 170 -5.59 3.97 15.58
CA THR A 170 -4.65 3.32 16.47
C THR A 170 -5.12 3.44 17.92
N THR A 171 -4.85 2.40 18.74
CA THR A 171 -5.28 2.33 20.13
C THR A 171 -4.07 2.39 21.08
N PRO A 172 -4.23 3.00 22.29
CA PRO A 172 -3.16 2.98 23.28
C PRO A 172 -2.69 1.56 23.62
N ALA A 173 -3.61 0.60 23.73
CA ALA A 173 -3.29 -0.79 24.04
C ALA A 173 -2.47 -1.46 22.93
N GLY A 174 -2.88 -1.31 21.67
CA GLY A 174 -2.15 -1.86 20.52
C GLY A 174 -0.75 -1.24 20.37
N LEU A 175 -0.64 0.08 20.57
CA LEU A 175 0.63 0.77 20.51
C LEU A 175 1.60 0.37 21.64
N ILE A 176 1.10 0.08 22.86
CA ILE A 176 1.89 -0.47 23.97
C ILE A 176 2.35 -1.89 23.61
N GLU A 177 1.44 -2.75 23.16
CA GLU A 177 1.74 -4.12 22.77
C GLU A 177 2.87 -4.19 21.73
N ILE A 178 2.83 -3.30 20.70
CA ILE A 178 3.86 -3.22 19.67
C ILE A 178 5.24 -3.02 20.28
N VAL A 179 5.38 -2.06 21.20
CA VAL A 179 6.66 -1.75 21.82
C VAL A 179 7.14 -2.91 22.69
N GLU A 180 6.28 -3.45 23.56
CA GLU A 180 6.62 -4.55 24.46
C GLU A 180 7.10 -5.79 23.71
N LYS A 181 6.44 -6.11 22.58
CA LYS A 181 6.81 -7.27 21.77
C LYS A 181 8.03 -6.98 20.88
N ALA A 182 8.19 -5.76 20.34
CA ALA A 182 9.36 -5.40 19.54
C ALA A 182 10.66 -5.47 20.36
N LEU A 183 10.61 -5.09 21.65
CA LEU A 183 11.73 -5.16 22.58
C LEU A 183 12.26 -6.59 22.77
N LYS A 184 11.45 -7.63 22.53
CA LYS A 184 11.91 -9.03 22.58
C LYS A 184 12.86 -9.36 21.42
N SER A 185 12.74 -8.68 20.31
CA SER A 185 13.63 -8.86 19.14
C SER A 185 14.79 -7.89 19.16
N VAL A 186 14.51 -6.59 19.39
CA VAL A 186 15.50 -5.50 19.38
C VAL A 186 15.33 -4.66 20.63
N PRO A 187 16.05 -4.97 21.73
CA PRO A 187 15.85 -4.38 23.07
C PRO A 187 16.04 -2.85 23.16
N ILE A 188 16.72 -2.25 22.18
CA ILE A 188 17.01 -0.80 22.16
C ILE A 188 15.98 0.03 21.36
N VAL A 189 14.94 -0.61 20.79
CA VAL A 189 13.84 0.09 20.13
C VAL A 189 13.07 0.95 21.15
N SER A 190 12.66 2.15 20.72
CA SER A 190 11.92 3.05 21.62
C SER A 190 10.84 3.83 20.87
N ALA A 191 9.63 3.88 21.42
CA ALA A 191 8.55 4.72 20.94
C ALA A 191 8.87 6.23 20.94
N ARG A 192 9.90 6.68 21.67
CA ARG A 192 10.36 8.08 21.65
C ARG A 192 10.86 8.52 20.27
N ASN A 193 11.24 7.56 19.44
CA ASN A 193 11.68 7.80 18.07
C ASN A 193 10.52 7.72 17.05
N ALA A 194 9.28 7.51 17.49
CA ALA A 194 8.13 7.46 16.60
C ALA A 194 7.85 8.85 16.00
N ILE A 195 7.69 8.88 14.69
CA ILE A 195 7.27 10.07 13.95
C ILE A 195 5.79 10.02 13.60
N THR A 196 5.21 8.83 13.53
CA THR A 196 3.78 8.60 13.33
C THR A 196 3.38 7.18 13.73
N SER A 197 2.09 6.96 13.88
CA SER A 197 1.45 5.64 13.94
C SER A 197 0.37 5.55 12.87
N PHE A 198 0.02 4.34 12.46
CA PHE A 198 -1.09 4.10 11.56
C PHE A 198 -1.62 2.68 11.78
N ALA A 199 -2.82 2.43 11.29
CA ALA A 199 -3.39 1.09 11.22
C ALA A 199 -3.94 0.80 9.82
N GLY A 200 -4.11 -0.47 9.52
CA GLY A 200 -4.79 -0.96 8.33
C GLY A 200 -5.63 -2.18 8.67
N VAL A 201 -6.69 -2.41 7.91
CA VAL A 201 -7.60 -3.55 8.09
C VAL A 201 -7.34 -4.57 7.00
N ARG A 202 -7.07 -5.80 7.40
CA ARG A 202 -6.86 -6.95 6.51
C ARG A 202 -8.18 -7.69 6.29
N ALA A 203 -8.40 -8.15 5.06
CA ALA A 203 -9.52 -8.98 4.66
C ALA A 203 -9.25 -10.44 5.03
N HIS A 204 -9.29 -10.79 6.34
CA HIS A 204 -8.96 -12.14 6.79
C HIS A 204 -10.10 -13.11 6.45
N PRO A 205 -9.88 -14.13 5.62
CA PRO A 205 -10.87 -15.15 5.30
C PRO A 205 -11.00 -16.17 6.44
N VAL A 206 -12.22 -16.56 6.75
CA VAL A 206 -12.51 -17.51 7.87
C VAL A 206 -11.85 -18.89 7.64
N ASN A 207 -11.65 -19.28 6.39
CA ASN A 207 -10.98 -20.54 6.02
C ASN A 207 -9.46 -20.48 5.97
N ASP A 208 -8.84 -19.34 6.37
CA ASP A 208 -7.39 -19.13 6.39
C ASP A 208 -6.67 -19.25 5.02
N ASP A 209 -7.39 -19.20 3.88
CA ASP A 209 -6.78 -19.23 2.56
C ASP A 209 -7.44 -18.22 1.60
N PHE A 210 -6.69 -17.79 0.59
CA PHE A 210 -7.17 -16.89 -0.45
C PHE A 210 -8.31 -17.53 -1.24
N ILE A 211 -9.33 -16.75 -1.56
CA ILE A 211 -10.50 -17.19 -2.31
C ILE A 211 -10.37 -16.68 -3.74
N ILE A 212 -9.84 -17.52 -4.64
CA ILE A 212 -9.62 -17.18 -6.06
C ILE A 212 -10.31 -18.20 -6.93
N GLY A 213 -11.33 -17.76 -7.67
CA GLY A 213 -12.10 -18.65 -8.54
C GLY A 213 -13.43 -18.06 -8.98
N TRP A 214 -14.07 -18.75 -9.92
CA TRP A 214 -15.40 -18.38 -10.40
C TRP A 214 -16.44 -18.54 -9.32
N CYS A 215 -17.37 -17.59 -9.28
CA CYS A 215 -18.57 -17.68 -8.46
C CYS A 215 -19.47 -18.80 -9.00
N GLU A 216 -19.86 -19.75 -8.15
CA GLU A 216 -20.77 -20.83 -8.55
C GLU A 216 -22.21 -20.36 -8.77
N LYS A 217 -22.57 -19.20 -8.21
CA LYS A 217 -23.92 -18.64 -8.25
C LYS A 217 -24.18 -17.70 -9.41
N SER A 218 -23.12 -17.15 -9.98
CA SER A 218 -23.23 -16.14 -11.04
C SER A 218 -22.13 -16.34 -12.10
N ALA A 219 -22.55 -16.50 -13.34
CA ALA A 219 -21.63 -16.73 -14.46
C ALA A 219 -20.76 -15.50 -14.72
N ASN A 220 -19.51 -15.68 -15.16
CA ASN A 220 -18.60 -14.58 -15.49
C ASN A 220 -18.26 -13.63 -14.31
N PHE A 221 -18.48 -14.06 -13.09
CA PHE A 221 -18.10 -13.36 -11.88
C PHE A 221 -16.97 -14.11 -11.19
N LEU A 222 -15.79 -13.51 -11.14
CA LEU A 222 -14.58 -14.09 -10.56
C LEU A 222 -14.24 -13.44 -9.23
N ASN A 223 -14.15 -14.23 -8.18
CA ASN A 223 -13.70 -13.76 -6.87
C ASN A 223 -12.17 -13.79 -6.75
N VAL A 224 -11.60 -12.70 -6.22
CA VAL A 224 -10.21 -12.55 -5.79
C VAL A 224 -10.28 -11.94 -4.39
N ALA A 225 -10.76 -12.70 -3.43
CA ALA A 225 -11.19 -12.28 -2.10
C ALA A 225 -10.30 -12.88 -1.01
N GLY A 226 -10.41 -12.36 0.20
CA GLY A 226 -9.65 -12.86 1.35
C GLY A 226 -8.13 -12.67 1.21
N ILE A 227 -7.70 -11.73 0.37
CA ILE A 227 -6.27 -11.48 0.14
C ILE A 227 -5.73 -10.62 1.27
N GLU A 228 -5.12 -11.27 2.26
CA GLU A 228 -4.36 -10.64 3.33
C GLU A 228 -2.85 -10.92 3.18
N SER A 229 -2.04 -10.85 4.24
CA SER A 229 -0.61 -11.21 4.18
C SER A 229 -0.43 -12.73 3.87
N PRO A 230 0.36 -13.09 2.84
CA PRO A 230 1.34 -12.27 2.09
C PRO A 230 0.83 -11.72 0.73
N GLY A 231 -0.40 -11.25 0.64
CA GLY A 231 -1.07 -10.86 -0.60
C GLY A 231 -0.29 -9.87 -1.48
N LEU A 232 0.38 -8.88 -0.90
CA LEU A 232 1.16 -7.91 -1.70
C LEU A 232 2.28 -8.59 -2.49
N SER A 233 3.05 -9.47 -1.86
CA SER A 233 4.13 -10.21 -2.53
C SER A 233 3.59 -11.29 -3.48
N SER A 234 2.40 -11.80 -3.22
CA SER A 234 1.72 -12.78 -4.06
C SER A 234 0.92 -12.15 -5.23
N ALA A 235 0.68 -10.84 -5.19
CA ALA A 235 -0.17 -10.16 -6.16
C ALA A 235 0.23 -10.40 -7.64
N PRO A 236 1.53 -10.43 -8.03
CA PRO A 236 1.90 -10.75 -9.41
C PRO A 236 1.49 -12.17 -9.81
N ALA A 237 1.73 -13.16 -8.96
CA ALA A 237 1.35 -14.56 -9.22
C ALA A 237 -0.18 -14.74 -9.24
N ILE A 238 -0.90 -14.02 -8.36
CA ILE A 238 -2.36 -13.99 -8.37
C ILE A 238 -2.87 -13.39 -9.68
N ALA A 239 -2.24 -12.34 -10.18
CA ALA A 239 -2.62 -11.72 -11.47
C ALA A 239 -2.43 -12.68 -12.64
N GLU A 240 -1.31 -13.42 -12.69
CA GLU A 240 -1.07 -14.46 -13.72
C GLU A 240 -2.11 -15.60 -13.61
N MET A 241 -2.45 -16.03 -12.40
CA MET A 241 -3.49 -17.03 -12.17
C MET A 241 -4.87 -16.53 -12.66
N VAL A 242 -5.22 -15.30 -12.32
CA VAL A 242 -6.48 -14.67 -12.77
C VAL A 242 -6.52 -14.51 -14.29
N GLU A 243 -5.41 -14.10 -14.91
CA GLU A 243 -5.29 -14.05 -16.37
C GLU A 243 -5.56 -15.42 -16.99
N GLY A 244 -4.94 -16.49 -16.48
CA GLY A 244 -5.16 -17.86 -16.94
C GLY A 244 -6.62 -18.28 -16.88
N ILE A 245 -7.28 -18.03 -15.74
CA ILE A 245 -8.71 -18.32 -15.53
C ILE A 245 -9.60 -17.57 -16.54
N VAL A 246 -9.32 -16.29 -16.79
CA VAL A 246 -10.08 -15.47 -17.74
C VAL A 246 -9.84 -15.94 -19.17
N LEU A 247 -8.62 -16.30 -19.54
CA LEU A 247 -8.30 -16.82 -20.87
C LEU A 247 -9.01 -18.16 -21.17
N GLU A 248 -9.10 -19.04 -20.20
CA GLU A 248 -9.86 -20.30 -20.32
C GLU A 248 -11.35 -20.03 -20.60
N LEU A 249 -11.96 -19.11 -19.86
CA LEU A 249 -13.37 -18.78 -20.04
C LEU A 249 -13.67 -18.11 -21.39
N THR A 250 -12.81 -17.19 -21.81
CA THR A 250 -13.03 -16.40 -23.03
C THR A 250 -12.63 -17.14 -24.32
N GLY A 251 -12.01 -18.30 -24.20
CA GLY A 251 -11.44 -19.02 -25.34
C GLY A 251 -10.17 -18.36 -25.90
N GLY A 252 -9.54 -17.51 -25.10
CA GLY A 252 -8.38 -16.71 -25.46
C GLY A 252 -8.74 -15.26 -25.75
N LEU A 253 -7.78 -14.37 -25.52
CA LEU A 253 -7.86 -12.95 -25.85
C LEU A 253 -6.69 -12.58 -26.76
N GLU A 254 -6.92 -11.72 -27.74
CA GLU A 254 -5.85 -11.20 -28.59
C GLU A 254 -4.92 -10.29 -27.75
N LYS A 255 -3.61 -10.51 -27.92
CA LYS A 255 -2.62 -9.65 -27.28
C LYS A 255 -2.67 -8.26 -27.89
N LYS A 256 -2.65 -7.25 -27.05
CA LYS A 256 -2.59 -5.85 -27.45
C LYS A 256 -1.28 -5.57 -28.20
N VAL A 257 -1.36 -5.06 -29.42
CA VAL A 257 -0.19 -4.85 -30.31
C VAL A 257 0.73 -3.75 -29.78
N ASP A 258 0.15 -2.72 -29.17
CA ASP A 258 0.82 -1.53 -28.66
C ASP A 258 1.06 -1.57 -27.13
N TYR A 259 0.99 -2.76 -26.52
CA TYR A 259 1.23 -2.92 -25.08
C TYR A 259 2.66 -2.50 -24.70
N ASN A 260 2.76 -1.57 -23.76
CA ASN A 260 4.03 -1.13 -23.18
C ASN A 260 4.14 -1.62 -21.72
N PRO A 261 5.00 -2.60 -21.41
CA PRO A 261 5.21 -3.08 -20.03
C PRO A 261 6.02 -2.12 -19.17
N ILE A 262 6.64 -1.09 -19.77
CA ILE A 262 7.59 -0.23 -19.06
C ILE A 262 6.89 1.03 -18.55
N ARG A 263 6.86 1.18 -17.24
CA ARG A 263 6.52 2.44 -16.60
C ARG A 263 7.78 3.31 -16.49
N PRO A 264 7.75 4.59 -16.90
CA PRO A 264 8.86 5.51 -16.66
C PRO A 264 9.19 5.62 -15.16
N GLU A 265 10.48 5.59 -14.83
CA GLU A 265 10.92 5.79 -13.45
C GLU A 265 10.59 7.22 -12.97
N PRO A 266 9.94 7.40 -11.81
CA PRO A 266 9.71 8.73 -11.25
C PRO A 266 11.01 9.43 -10.92
N VAL A 267 11.04 10.74 -11.14
CA VAL A 267 12.18 11.57 -10.71
C VAL A 267 12.34 11.49 -9.19
N ARG A 268 13.54 11.21 -8.72
CA ARG A 268 13.92 11.16 -7.30
C ARG A 268 15.05 12.17 -7.06
N PHE A 269 14.71 13.44 -6.99
CA PHE A 269 15.67 14.54 -6.88
C PHE A 269 16.69 14.34 -5.73
N ARG A 270 16.24 13.77 -4.62
CA ARG A 270 17.08 13.50 -3.43
C ARG A 270 18.22 12.51 -3.69
N HIS A 271 18.09 11.62 -4.69
CA HIS A 271 19.10 10.62 -5.05
C HIS A 271 20.05 11.05 -6.17
N MET A 272 19.76 12.21 -6.79
CA MET A 272 20.57 12.74 -7.90
C MET A 272 21.84 13.42 -7.40
N SER A 273 22.91 13.35 -8.21
CA SER A 273 24.13 14.15 -8.04
C SER A 273 23.84 15.64 -8.24
N THR A 274 24.77 16.49 -7.81
CA THR A 274 24.65 17.95 -7.98
C THR A 274 24.55 18.34 -9.45
N GLU A 275 25.29 17.67 -10.31
CA GLU A 275 25.30 17.90 -11.76
C GLU A 275 23.99 17.52 -12.43
N GLU A 276 23.40 16.38 -12.03
CA GLU A 276 22.09 15.93 -12.52
C GLU A 276 20.98 16.87 -12.07
N ARG A 277 21.00 17.30 -10.80
CA ARG A 277 20.07 18.31 -10.28
C ARG A 277 20.15 19.62 -11.06
N ALA A 278 21.36 20.10 -11.34
CA ALA A 278 21.56 21.33 -12.10
C ALA A 278 20.96 21.23 -13.51
N LYS A 279 21.21 20.15 -14.23
CA LYS A 279 20.64 19.88 -15.56
C LYS A 279 19.12 19.77 -15.53
N LEU A 280 18.56 19.12 -14.49
CA LEU A 280 17.12 18.98 -14.33
C LEU A 280 16.46 20.34 -14.07
N ILE A 281 17.05 21.18 -13.20
CA ILE A 281 16.57 22.54 -12.90
C ILE A 281 16.68 23.46 -14.13
N GLU A 282 17.68 23.28 -14.97
CA GLU A 282 17.81 24.03 -16.22
C GLU A 282 16.64 23.73 -17.16
N LYS A 283 16.26 22.46 -17.29
CA LYS A 283 15.13 22.00 -18.09
C LYS A 283 13.76 22.46 -17.54
N ASN A 284 13.59 22.38 -16.21
CA ASN A 284 12.35 22.76 -15.55
C ASN A 284 12.65 23.37 -14.18
N LYS A 285 12.42 24.67 -14.06
CA LYS A 285 12.68 25.47 -12.83
C LYS A 285 11.88 25.01 -11.60
N ALA A 286 10.80 24.26 -11.77
CA ALA A 286 10.02 23.72 -10.66
C ALA A 286 10.84 22.75 -9.79
N TYR A 287 11.80 22.03 -10.38
CA TYR A 287 12.74 21.19 -9.63
C TYR A 287 13.75 21.97 -8.78
N GLY A 288 13.92 23.27 -9.01
CA GLY A 288 14.73 24.14 -8.15
C GLY A 288 14.03 24.63 -6.88
N ARG A 289 12.75 24.37 -6.71
CA ARG A 289 11.96 24.83 -5.55
C ARG A 289 11.68 23.66 -4.60
N ILE A 290 12.42 23.60 -3.48
CA ILE A 290 12.22 22.59 -2.43
C ILE A 290 10.96 22.92 -1.64
N VAL A 291 9.97 22.03 -1.67
CA VAL A 291 8.72 22.13 -0.92
C VAL A 291 8.84 21.37 0.41
N CYS A 292 9.26 20.11 0.39
CA CYS A 292 9.48 19.33 1.61
C CYS A 292 10.97 19.25 1.92
N ARG A 293 11.41 19.93 3.00
CA ARG A 293 12.83 19.94 3.41
C ARG A 293 13.29 18.64 4.04
N CYS A 294 12.42 17.98 4.84
CA CYS A 294 12.75 16.74 5.54
C CYS A 294 13.08 15.59 4.57
N GLU A 295 12.37 15.52 3.45
CA GLU A 295 12.52 14.48 2.42
C GLU A 295 13.18 15.00 1.14
N THR A 296 13.53 16.30 1.08
CA THR A 296 14.14 16.96 -0.10
C THR A 296 13.28 16.78 -1.37
N ILE A 297 11.97 17.06 -1.25
CA ILE A 297 11.04 16.96 -2.37
C ILE A 297 10.81 18.34 -2.99
N THR A 298 10.92 18.39 -4.31
CA THR A 298 10.75 19.58 -5.13
C THR A 298 9.30 19.80 -5.57
N GLU A 299 8.98 21.02 -6.00
CA GLU A 299 7.69 21.30 -6.66
C GLU A 299 7.57 20.50 -7.97
N GLY A 300 8.67 20.31 -8.71
CA GLY A 300 8.66 19.51 -9.94
C GLY A 300 8.18 18.07 -9.71
N GLU A 301 8.70 17.39 -8.68
CA GLU A 301 8.23 16.03 -8.32
C GLU A 301 6.75 15.99 -7.92
N ILE A 302 6.25 17.05 -7.25
CA ILE A 302 4.83 17.14 -6.89
C ILE A 302 3.97 17.32 -8.14
N LEU A 303 4.40 18.16 -9.10
CA LEU A 303 3.72 18.33 -10.39
C LEU A 303 3.66 17.02 -11.18
N ASP A 304 4.77 16.31 -11.27
CA ASP A 304 4.81 15.00 -11.93
C ASP A 304 3.82 14.01 -11.27
N ALA A 305 3.77 14.01 -9.92
CA ALA A 305 2.84 13.15 -9.19
C ALA A 305 1.36 13.51 -9.43
N ILE A 306 1.05 14.78 -9.66
CA ILE A 306 -0.33 15.25 -9.97
C ILE A 306 -0.71 14.90 -11.41
N HIS A 307 0.23 15.02 -12.36
CA HIS A 307 -0.01 14.82 -13.79
C HIS A 307 0.28 13.39 -14.28
N ALA A 308 0.69 12.46 -13.39
CA ALA A 308 0.85 11.05 -13.72
C ALA A 308 -0.46 10.41 -14.22
N PRO A 309 -0.42 9.30 -14.97
CA PRO A 309 -1.62 8.63 -15.51
C PRO A 309 -2.71 8.36 -14.48
N ALA A 310 -2.32 7.88 -13.28
CA ALA A 310 -3.20 7.76 -12.11
C ALA A 310 -2.88 8.84 -11.07
N GLY A 311 -2.77 10.11 -11.49
CA GLY A 311 -2.21 11.21 -10.73
C GLY A 311 -2.85 11.50 -9.37
N ALA A 312 -2.09 12.12 -8.48
CA ALA A 312 -2.56 12.55 -7.16
C ALA A 312 -3.67 13.60 -7.27
N ARG A 313 -4.65 13.53 -6.36
CA ARG A 313 -5.78 14.48 -6.28
C ARG A 313 -6.03 14.99 -4.86
N ASP A 314 -5.27 14.51 -3.91
CA ASP A 314 -5.31 14.89 -2.50
C ASP A 314 -3.91 14.87 -1.89
N VAL A 315 -3.78 15.30 -0.64
CA VAL A 315 -2.47 15.44 0.03
C VAL A 315 -1.79 14.10 0.22
N ASP A 316 -2.52 13.07 0.60
CA ASP A 316 -1.95 11.72 0.79
C ASP A 316 -1.60 11.06 -0.56
N GLY A 317 -2.30 11.41 -1.64
CA GLY A 317 -1.93 11.03 -3.00
C GLY A 317 -0.57 11.57 -3.42
N VAL A 318 -0.28 12.84 -3.13
CA VAL A 318 1.05 13.45 -3.32
C VAL A 318 2.07 12.79 -2.40
N LYS A 319 1.74 12.65 -1.12
CA LYS A 319 2.60 12.04 -0.10
C LYS A 319 3.06 10.64 -0.49
N ARG A 320 2.16 9.77 -0.96
CA ARG A 320 2.48 8.39 -1.36
C ARG A 320 3.29 8.28 -2.66
N ARG A 321 3.29 9.31 -3.51
CA ARG A 321 4.06 9.32 -4.76
C ARG A 321 5.42 9.99 -4.63
N THR A 322 5.54 10.98 -3.73
CA THR A 322 6.74 11.82 -3.62
C THR A 322 7.43 11.73 -2.26
N ARG A 323 6.74 11.31 -1.21
CA ARG A 323 7.11 11.41 0.22
C ARG A 323 6.97 12.80 0.83
N ALA A 324 6.46 13.80 0.13
CA ALA A 324 6.16 15.10 0.74
C ALA A 324 5.19 14.92 1.93
N GLY A 325 5.62 15.24 3.15
CA GLY A 325 4.86 15.02 4.38
C GLY A 325 5.18 13.74 5.15
N MET A 326 6.11 12.88 4.68
CA MET A 326 6.50 11.64 5.37
C MET A 326 7.70 11.79 6.33
N GLY A 327 8.36 12.94 6.31
CA GLY A 327 9.49 13.19 7.21
C GLY A 327 9.05 13.49 8.65
N ARG A 328 10.02 13.74 9.53
CA ARG A 328 9.83 13.95 10.97
C ARG A 328 8.70 14.91 11.36
N CYS A 329 8.47 15.97 10.57
CA CYS A 329 7.41 16.96 10.86
C CYS A 329 6.02 16.55 10.37
N GLN A 330 5.86 15.42 9.68
CA GLN A 330 4.60 14.87 9.19
C GLN A 330 3.71 15.90 8.45
N GLY A 331 4.33 16.69 7.58
CA GLY A 331 3.62 17.71 6.78
C GLY A 331 3.48 19.08 7.44
N GLY A 332 3.93 19.25 8.69
CA GLY A 332 3.74 20.50 9.46
C GLY A 332 4.31 21.75 8.77
N PHE A 333 5.32 21.62 7.91
CA PHE A 333 5.88 22.73 7.14
C PHE A 333 5.50 22.72 5.66
N CYS A 334 5.40 21.54 5.04
CA CYS A 334 5.13 21.45 3.60
C CYS A 334 3.64 21.30 3.27
N GLY A 335 2.79 20.95 4.23
CA GLY A 335 1.38 20.62 3.98
C GLY A 335 0.60 21.75 3.31
N SER A 336 0.69 22.99 3.80
CA SER A 336 0.02 24.14 3.21
C SER A 336 0.47 24.39 1.76
N LYS A 337 1.77 24.20 1.49
CA LYS A 337 2.31 24.40 0.14
C LYS A 337 1.86 23.27 -0.81
N VAL A 338 1.75 22.04 -0.33
CA VAL A 338 1.18 20.93 -1.10
C VAL A 338 -0.28 21.18 -1.44
N VAL A 339 -1.07 21.70 -0.50
CA VAL A 339 -2.48 22.10 -0.74
C VAL A 339 -2.57 23.19 -1.79
N GLU A 340 -1.73 24.24 -1.71
CA GLU A 340 -1.67 25.33 -2.68
C GLU A 340 -1.35 24.83 -4.10
N ILE A 341 -0.35 23.94 -4.23
CA ILE A 341 0.04 23.35 -5.52
C ILE A 341 -1.11 22.50 -6.07
N LEU A 342 -1.70 21.62 -5.25
CA LEU A 342 -2.84 20.79 -5.66
C LEU A 342 -4.02 21.65 -6.14
N ALA A 343 -4.41 22.67 -5.38
CA ALA A 343 -5.51 23.56 -5.74
C ALA A 343 -5.26 24.25 -7.09
N ARG A 344 -4.05 24.77 -7.29
CA ARG A 344 -3.64 25.41 -8.55
C ARG A 344 -3.71 24.45 -9.74
N GLU A 345 -3.14 23.25 -9.60
CA GLU A 345 -3.05 22.29 -10.71
C GLU A 345 -4.39 21.62 -11.03
N LEU A 346 -5.26 21.48 -10.04
CA LEU A 346 -6.60 20.91 -10.23
C LEU A 346 -7.65 21.96 -10.59
N GLY A 347 -7.33 23.26 -10.50
CA GLY A 347 -8.25 24.36 -10.80
C GLY A 347 -9.40 24.47 -9.80
N VAL A 348 -9.15 24.15 -8.51
CA VAL A 348 -10.15 24.18 -7.44
C VAL A 348 -9.69 25.12 -6.31
N GLU A 349 -10.60 25.46 -5.40
CA GLU A 349 -10.25 26.24 -4.21
C GLU A 349 -9.48 25.39 -3.20
N MET A 350 -8.62 26.02 -2.39
CA MET A 350 -7.80 25.30 -1.39
C MET A 350 -8.64 24.54 -0.34
N ASN A 351 -9.85 25.02 -0.02
CA ASN A 351 -10.76 24.36 0.90
C ASN A 351 -11.50 23.15 0.30
N GLU A 352 -11.34 22.90 -1.00
CA GLU A 352 -11.82 21.69 -1.67
C GLU A 352 -10.77 20.58 -1.64
N ILE A 353 -9.52 20.92 -1.37
CA ILE A 353 -8.46 19.92 -1.22
C ILE A 353 -8.64 19.15 0.07
N THR A 354 -8.66 17.82 -0.05
CA THR A 354 -8.79 16.89 1.08
C THR A 354 -7.45 16.24 1.45
N LYS A 355 -7.41 15.66 2.62
CA LYS A 355 -6.24 14.88 3.04
C LYS A 355 -6.14 13.55 2.27
N PHE A 356 -7.26 12.80 2.17
CA PHE A 356 -7.34 11.48 1.51
C PHE A 356 -8.71 11.19 0.88
N GLY A 357 -9.38 12.21 0.36
CA GLY A 357 -10.73 12.11 -0.23
C GLY A 357 -11.85 12.22 0.82
N LYS A 358 -13.10 11.99 0.39
CA LYS A 358 -14.32 12.08 1.22
C LYS A 358 -14.36 13.40 2.02
N GLU A 359 -14.77 13.31 3.29
CA GLU A 359 -14.93 14.46 4.21
C GLU A 359 -13.62 14.87 4.93
N SER A 360 -12.44 14.35 4.50
CA SER A 360 -11.15 14.66 5.13
C SER A 360 -10.59 16.04 4.75
N LYS A 361 -11.42 17.08 4.83
CA LYS A 361 -11.03 18.47 4.55
C LYS A 361 -9.96 18.94 5.52
N ILE A 362 -8.94 19.64 4.97
CA ILE A 362 -7.87 20.25 5.76
C ILE A 362 -8.22 21.69 6.11
N MET A 363 -8.90 22.38 5.21
CA MET A 363 -9.33 23.77 5.37
C MET A 363 -10.85 23.86 5.19
N TYR A 364 -11.54 24.52 6.11
CA TYR A 364 -12.99 24.70 6.05
C TYR A 364 -13.39 26.10 5.55
N ASN A 365 -12.71 27.13 6.06
CA ASN A 365 -13.01 28.53 5.71
C ASN A 365 -11.74 29.40 5.78
N LYS A 366 -11.80 30.59 5.17
CA LYS A 366 -10.81 31.64 5.40
C LYS A 366 -10.93 32.14 6.84
N THR A 367 -9.82 32.24 7.54
CA THR A 367 -9.76 32.72 8.93
C THR A 367 -9.62 34.23 9.01
N LYS A 368 -9.31 34.90 7.89
CA LYS A 368 -9.27 36.39 7.71
C LYS A 368 -9.62 36.73 6.28
#